data_9cf0f714dc8d17e838236bf728289054
#
_entry.id   9cf0f714dc8d17e838236bf728289054
#
_cell.length_a   1.000
_cell.length_b   1.000
_cell.length_c   1.000
_cell.angle_alpha   90.00
_cell.angle_beta   90.00
_cell.angle_gamma   90.00
#
_symmetry.space_group_name_H-M   'P 1'
#
loop_
_entity.id
_entity.type
_entity.pdbx_description
1 polymer ?
#
loop_
_entity_poly.entity_id
_entity_poly.type
_entity_poly.pdbx_seq_one_letter_code
_entity_poly.pdbx_strand_id
1 'polypeptide(L)'
;MGKETKTNACRILDRAKISYEEREYPVDENDLSGVHVAEVLGVPPESMYKTLVLKGDKTGFLVILIPVAEELDLKKCAKLSGNKKVEMLPLKDLLGITGYIRGGCSPVGMKKQFPTFVQEEARERESFIISAGRRGAQLVLSPTELVSFLRGEFADCIQK
;
A
#
# COMPACT_ATOMS: atom_id res chain seq x y z
N MET A 1 25.49 -13.77 -4.84
CA MET A 1 25.22 -13.36 -4.33
C MET A 1 24.09 -13.27 -3.98
N GLY A 2 23.76 -13.71 -3.44
CA GLY A 2 22.51 -13.60 -2.91
C GLY A 2 21.75 -12.37 -3.20
N LYS A 3 22.06 -11.83 -4.27
CA LYS A 3 21.37 -10.65 -4.64
C LYS A 3 19.93 -10.96 -4.97
N GLU A 4 19.03 -10.34 -4.26
CA GLU A 4 17.61 -10.53 -4.51
C GLU A 4 17.25 -10.03 -5.90
N THR A 5 16.38 -10.78 -6.56
CA THR A 5 15.80 -10.32 -7.81
C THR A 5 14.84 -9.18 -7.51
N LYS A 6 14.92 -8.11 -8.28
CA LYS A 6 13.99 -6.99 -8.10
C LYS A 6 12.56 -7.44 -8.28
N THR A 7 11.67 -6.92 -7.44
CA THR A 7 10.25 -7.20 -7.59
C THR A 7 9.70 -6.50 -8.83
N ASN A 8 8.53 -6.94 -9.28
CA ASN A 8 7.86 -6.31 -10.40
C ASN A 8 7.56 -4.83 -10.09
N ALA A 9 7.20 -4.53 -8.83
CA ALA A 9 6.96 -3.15 -8.42
C ALA A 9 8.20 -2.28 -8.62
N CYS A 10 9.38 -2.78 -8.22
CA CYS A 10 10.63 -2.05 -8.41
C CYS A 10 10.93 -1.81 -9.89
N ARG A 11 10.72 -2.83 -10.72
CA ARG A 11 10.96 -2.69 -12.16
C ARG A 11 10.04 -1.65 -12.79
N ILE A 12 8.79 -1.61 -12.35
CA ILE A 12 7.83 -0.62 -12.85
C ILE A 12 8.27 0.79 -12.47
N LEU A 13 8.71 0.97 -11.22
CA LEU A 13 9.19 2.28 -10.76
C LEU A 13 10.47 2.69 -11.47
N ASP A 14 11.38 1.74 -11.73
CA ASP A 14 12.60 2.02 -12.50
C ASP A 14 12.24 2.52 -13.90
N ARG A 15 11.31 1.86 -14.54
CA ARG A 15 10.86 2.24 -15.88
C ARG A 15 10.22 3.61 -15.89
N ALA A 16 9.50 3.95 -14.84
CA ALA A 16 8.85 5.25 -14.70
C ALA A 16 9.80 6.34 -14.22
N LYS A 17 11.06 5.96 -13.92
CA LYS A 17 12.10 6.88 -13.43
C LYS A 17 11.72 7.53 -12.10
N ILE A 18 11.03 6.77 -11.25
CA ILE A 18 10.68 7.20 -9.91
C ILE A 18 11.74 6.66 -8.95
N SER A 19 12.38 7.57 -8.22
CA SER A 19 13.41 7.19 -7.25
C SER A 19 12.81 6.52 -6.02
N TYR A 20 13.50 5.52 -5.50
CA TYR A 20 13.10 4.84 -4.28
C TYR A 20 14.32 4.22 -3.62
N GLU A 21 14.20 3.95 -2.32
CA GLU A 21 15.20 3.19 -1.57
C GLU A 21 14.55 1.90 -1.11
N GLU A 22 15.20 0.78 -1.34
CA GLU A 22 14.68 -0.51 -0.88
C GLU A 22 15.28 -0.85 0.48
N ARG A 23 14.45 -1.29 1.41
CA ARG A 23 14.88 -1.74 2.73
C ARG A 23 14.38 -3.15 2.95
N GLU A 24 15.26 -4.01 3.49
CA GLU A 24 14.91 -5.38 3.78
C GLU A 24 14.79 -5.58 5.28
N TYR A 25 13.97 -6.56 5.68
CA TYR A 25 13.79 -6.90 7.08
C TYR A 25 13.53 -8.40 7.20
N PRO A 26 13.89 -9.02 8.35
CA PRO A 26 13.59 -10.45 8.55
C PRO A 26 12.07 -10.63 8.72
N VAL A 27 11.53 -11.62 8.01
CA VAL A 27 10.09 -11.89 8.05
C VAL A 27 9.78 -12.75 9.27
N ASP A 28 8.77 -12.31 10.05
CA ASP A 28 8.22 -13.10 11.15
C ASP A 28 6.82 -13.52 10.72
N GLU A 29 6.68 -14.79 10.33
CA GLU A 29 5.39 -15.28 9.82
C GLU A 29 4.31 -15.32 10.88
N ASN A 30 4.68 -15.21 12.16
CA ASN A 30 3.70 -15.15 13.25
C ASN A 30 3.18 -13.73 13.46
N ASP A 31 3.84 -12.71 12.91
CA ASP A 31 3.37 -11.33 13.02
C ASP A 31 3.74 -10.56 11.77
N LEU A 32 2.82 -10.55 10.82
CA LEU A 32 2.99 -9.84 9.54
C LEU A 32 2.48 -8.41 9.60
N SER A 33 2.04 -7.94 10.78
CA SER A 33 1.45 -6.59 10.89
C SER A 33 2.45 -5.51 10.51
N GLY A 34 1.94 -4.42 9.93
CA GLY A 34 2.79 -3.29 9.55
C GLY A 34 3.43 -2.61 10.76
N VAL A 35 2.73 -2.61 11.89
CA VAL A 35 3.28 -2.03 13.12
C VAL A 35 4.53 -2.79 13.55
N HIS A 36 4.49 -4.13 13.47
CA HIS A 36 5.66 -4.94 13.81
C HIS A 36 6.81 -4.67 12.83
N VAL A 37 6.51 -4.59 11.54
CA VAL A 37 7.53 -4.32 10.52
C VAL A 37 8.18 -2.96 10.76
N ALA A 38 7.37 -1.93 11.09
CA ALA A 38 7.89 -0.61 11.39
C ALA A 38 8.84 -0.66 12.60
N GLU A 39 8.48 -1.45 13.61
CA GLU A 39 9.31 -1.62 14.79
C GLU A 39 10.65 -2.27 14.44
N VAL A 40 10.61 -3.34 13.64
CA VAL A 40 11.81 -4.04 13.22
C VAL A 40 12.73 -3.13 12.40
N LEU A 41 12.16 -2.30 11.54
CA LEU A 41 12.94 -1.35 10.73
C LEU A 41 13.36 -0.11 11.50
N GLY A 42 12.83 0.09 12.71
CA GLY A 42 13.18 1.24 13.52
C GLY A 42 12.64 2.55 13.00
N VAL A 43 11.48 2.51 12.34
CA VAL A 43 10.86 3.72 11.79
C VAL A 43 9.54 4.02 12.51
N PRO A 44 9.10 5.29 12.54
CA PRO A 44 7.82 5.63 13.15
C PRO A 44 6.67 4.96 12.37
N PRO A 45 5.66 4.42 13.07
CA PRO A 45 4.53 3.81 12.37
C PRO A 45 3.82 4.75 11.39
N GLU A 46 3.80 6.05 11.69
CA GLU A 46 3.14 7.01 10.83
C GLU A 46 3.87 7.24 9.50
N SER A 47 5.12 6.76 9.38
CA SER A 47 5.86 6.86 8.12
C SER A 47 5.63 5.66 7.22
N MET A 48 5.09 4.57 7.75
CA MET A 48 4.88 3.35 6.99
C MET A 48 3.39 3.17 6.70
N TYR A 49 3.07 2.92 5.44
CA TYR A 49 1.69 2.80 4.98
C TYR A 49 1.43 1.36 4.52
N LYS A 50 0.25 0.87 4.86
CA LYS A 50 -0.20 -0.45 4.41
C LYS A 50 -1.15 -0.28 3.24
N THR A 51 -1.15 -1.25 2.34
CA THR A 51 -1.98 -1.25 1.15
C THR A 51 -3.16 -2.19 1.38
N LEU A 52 -4.36 -1.64 1.35
CA LEU A 52 -5.58 -2.39 1.60
C LEU A 52 -6.46 -2.38 0.36
N VAL A 53 -7.15 -3.48 0.10
CA VAL A 53 -8.04 -3.60 -1.05
C VAL A 53 -9.46 -3.73 -0.55
N LEU A 54 -10.34 -2.92 -1.11
CA LEU A 54 -11.76 -2.91 -0.77
C LEU A 54 -12.57 -3.25 -1.99
N LYS A 55 -13.77 -3.76 -1.75
CA LYS A 55 -14.75 -4.00 -2.82
C LYS A 55 -15.90 -3.04 -2.63
N GLY A 56 -16.16 -2.21 -3.64
CA GLY A 56 -17.28 -1.28 -3.64
C GLY A 56 -18.48 -1.88 -4.35
N ASP A 57 -19.66 -1.46 -3.93
CA ASP A 57 -20.90 -2.00 -4.52
C ASP A 57 -21.16 -1.46 -5.93
N LYS A 58 -20.57 -0.33 -6.28
CA LYS A 58 -20.77 0.27 -7.61
C LYS A 58 -19.52 0.26 -8.47
N THR A 59 -18.35 0.49 -7.88
CA THR A 59 -17.12 0.66 -8.66
C THR A 59 -16.27 -0.58 -8.78
N GLY A 60 -16.58 -1.65 -8.03
CA GLY A 60 -15.69 -2.80 -7.95
C GLY A 60 -14.56 -2.54 -6.98
N PHE A 61 -13.37 -3.08 -7.28
CA PHE A 61 -12.26 -3.01 -6.34
C PHE A 61 -11.60 -1.64 -6.31
N LEU A 62 -11.11 -1.26 -5.14
CA LEU A 62 -10.34 -0.03 -4.96
C LEU A 62 -9.24 -0.28 -3.92
N VAL A 63 -8.21 0.56 -3.96
CA VAL A 63 -7.01 0.38 -3.14
C VAL A 63 -6.85 1.60 -2.25
N ILE A 64 -6.58 1.36 -0.96
CA ILE A 64 -6.40 2.44 0.01
C ILE A 64 -5.06 2.24 0.73
N LEU A 65 -4.26 3.30 0.81
CA LEU A 65 -3.01 3.30 1.57
C LEU A 65 -3.19 4.17 2.80
N ILE A 66 -2.97 3.59 3.98
CA ILE A 66 -3.07 4.32 5.25
C ILE A 66 -1.90 3.95 6.16
N PRO A 67 -1.55 4.81 7.13
CA PRO A 67 -0.50 4.47 8.09
C PRO A 67 -0.80 3.14 8.78
N VAL A 68 0.24 2.35 9.04
CA VAL A 68 0.06 0.98 9.54
C VAL A 68 -0.66 0.87 10.87
N ALA A 69 -0.59 1.91 11.71
CA ALA A 69 -1.26 1.91 13.01
C ALA A 69 -2.69 2.42 12.97
N GLU A 70 -3.14 2.93 11.81
CA GLU A 70 -4.49 3.49 11.69
C GLU A 70 -5.45 2.44 11.17
N GLU A 71 -6.75 2.76 11.30
CA GLU A 71 -7.79 1.88 10.80
C GLU A 71 -8.67 2.61 9.80
N LEU A 72 -9.15 1.86 8.80
CA LEU A 72 -10.01 2.42 7.77
C LEU A 72 -11.35 2.86 8.34
N ASP A 73 -11.85 3.96 7.83
CA ASP A 73 -13.23 4.35 8.02
C ASP A 73 -13.97 3.98 6.72
N LEU A 74 -14.71 2.88 6.77
CA LEU A 74 -15.36 2.36 5.57
C LEU A 74 -16.39 3.31 5.00
N LYS A 75 -17.06 4.10 5.85
CA LYS A 75 -18.04 5.09 5.38
C LYS A 75 -17.36 6.19 4.60
N LYS A 76 -16.22 6.68 5.08
CA LYS A 76 -15.45 7.69 4.35
C LYS A 76 -14.99 7.13 3.01
N CYS A 77 -14.47 5.90 3.00
CA CYS A 77 -13.98 5.28 1.77
C CYS A 77 -15.11 5.09 0.76
N ALA A 78 -16.31 4.69 1.21
CA ALA A 78 -17.44 4.56 0.33
C ALA A 78 -17.80 5.90 -0.31
N LYS A 79 -17.88 6.94 0.50
CA LYS A 79 -18.28 8.26 0.03
C LYS A 79 -17.28 8.81 -0.99
N LEU A 80 -15.99 8.76 -0.68
CA LEU A 80 -14.98 9.35 -1.56
C LEU A 80 -14.83 8.58 -2.87
N SER A 81 -15.15 7.30 -2.89
CA SER A 81 -15.03 6.46 -4.09
C SER A 81 -16.31 6.39 -4.92
N GLY A 82 -17.40 7.01 -4.45
CA GLY A 82 -18.66 6.98 -5.19
C GLY A 82 -19.48 5.74 -4.96
N ASN A 83 -19.22 5.02 -3.88
CA ASN A 83 -19.98 3.82 -3.52
C ASN A 83 -20.94 4.12 -2.40
N LYS A 84 -22.01 3.33 -2.29
CA LYS A 84 -22.88 3.38 -1.12
C LYS A 84 -22.23 2.61 0.02
N LYS A 85 -21.57 1.51 -0.32
CA LYS A 85 -20.96 0.62 0.66
C LYS A 85 -19.68 0.03 0.10
N VAL A 86 -18.67 -0.05 0.95
CA VAL A 86 -17.44 -0.78 0.63
C VAL A 86 -17.17 -1.76 1.75
N GLU A 87 -16.46 -2.83 1.43
CA GLU A 87 -16.06 -3.81 2.44
C GLU A 87 -14.67 -4.32 2.13
N MET A 88 -14.00 -4.81 3.15
CA MET A 88 -12.66 -5.37 2.98
C MET A 88 -12.72 -6.58 2.08
N LEU A 89 -11.76 -6.68 1.16
CA LEU A 89 -11.62 -7.88 0.33
C LEU A 89 -11.24 -9.04 1.23
N PRO A 90 -11.93 -10.19 1.13
CA PRO A 90 -11.52 -11.37 1.91
C PRO A 90 -10.08 -11.75 1.59
N LEU A 91 -9.32 -12.09 2.62
CA LEU A 91 -7.90 -12.39 2.46
C LEU A 91 -7.66 -13.51 1.44
N LYS A 92 -8.54 -14.48 1.36
CA LYS A 92 -8.42 -15.60 0.41
C LYS A 92 -8.47 -15.15 -1.04
N ASP A 93 -9.02 -13.98 -1.31
CA ASP A 93 -9.18 -13.47 -2.67
C ASP A 93 -8.05 -12.52 -3.07
N LEU A 94 -7.20 -12.13 -2.13
CA LEU A 94 -6.19 -11.10 -2.38
C LEU A 94 -5.23 -11.47 -3.51
N LEU A 95 -4.70 -12.69 -3.48
CA LEU A 95 -3.74 -13.12 -4.49
C LEU A 95 -4.38 -13.13 -5.89
N GLY A 96 -5.61 -13.65 -5.99
CA GLY A 96 -6.29 -13.72 -7.28
C GLY A 96 -6.59 -12.35 -7.87
N ILE A 97 -6.91 -11.38 -7.03
CA ILE A 97 -7.28 -10.03 -7.48
C ILE A 97 -6.04 -9.16 -7.74
N THR A 98 -5.03 -9.23 -6.89
CA THR A 98 -3.90 -8.31 -6.96
C THR A 98 -2.61 -8.92 -7.48
N GLY A 99 -2.43 -10.22 -7.29
CA GLY A 99 -1.15 -10.88 -7.56
C GLY A 99 -0.20 -10.85 -6.36
N TYR A 100 -0.63 -10.30 -5.24
CA TYR A 100 0.17 -10.18 -4.03
C TYR A 100 -0.46 -10.93 -2.87
N ILE A 101 0.35 -11.24 -1.87
CA ILE A 101 -0.11 -11.91 -0.66
C ILE A 101 -0.05 -10.96 0.53
N ARG A 102 -0.72 -11.34 1.61
CA ARG A 102 -0.71 -10.56 2.85
C ARG A 102 0.74 -10.35 3.30
N GLY A 103 1.05 -9.13 3.69
CA GLY A 103 2.40 -8.75 4.13
C GLY A 103 3.31 -8.36 2.99
N GLY A 104 2.89 -8.57 1.74
CA GLY A 104 3.68 -8.21 0.57
C GLY A 104 2.86 -7.53 -0.51
N CYS A 105 1.74 -6.90 -0.15
CA CYS A 105 0.88 -6.26 -1.13
C CYS A 105 1.32 -4.82 -1.39
N SER A 106 1.67 -4.53 -2.64
CA SER A 106 2.09 -3.20 -3.07
C SER A 106 1.01 -2.57 -3.95
N PRO A 107 0.86 -1.23 -3.92
CA PRO A 107 -0.05 -0.58 -4.85
C PRO A 107 0.50 -0.55 -6.27
N VAL A 108 1.80 -0.84 -6.43
CA VAL A 108 2.46 -0.83 -7.73
C VAL A 108 2.53 -2.27 -8.27
N GLY A 109 2.11 -2.45 -9.52
CA GLY A 109 2.26 -3.75 -10.16
C GLY A 109 1.16 -4.76 -9.88
N MET A 110 0.01 -4.33 -9.41
CA MET A 110 -1.13 -5.21 -9.29
C MET A 110 -1.55 -5.73 -10.66
N LYS A 111 -2.23 -6.87 -10.69
CA LYS A 111 -2.69 -7.48 -11.94
C LYS A 111 -3.49 -6.50 -12.79
N LYS A 112 -4.21 -5.60 -12.15
CA LYS A 112 -5.01 -4.58 -12.80
C LYS A 112 -4.88 -3.30 -11.98
N GLN A 113 -4.90 -2.16 -12.66
CA GLN A 113 -4.86 -0.89 -11.95
C GLN A 113 -6.24 -0.53 -11.45
N PHE A 114 -6.38 -0.42 -10.12
CA PHE A 114 -7.63 -0.05 -9.48
C PHE A 114 -7.55 1.40 -9.01
N PRO A 115 -8.71 2.07 -8.86
CA PRO A 115 -8.71 3.40 -8.23
C PRO A 115 -7.98 3.33 -6.88
N THR A 116 -7.10 4.28 -6.64
CA THR A 116 -6.22 4.28 -5.46
C THR A 116 -6.33 5.59 -4.71
N PHE A 117 -6.49 5.48 -3.39
CA PHE A 117 -6.56 6.63 -2.49
C PHE A 117 -5.52 6.49 -1.40
N VAL A 118 -4.84 7.57 -1.08
CA VAL A 118 -3.79 7.59 -0.08
C VAL A 118 -4.17 8.58 1.01
N GLN A 119 -4.05 8.18 2.28
CA GLN A 119 -4.39 9.04 3.40
C GLN A 119 -3.72 10.39 3.24
N GLU A 120 -4.49 11.45 3.42
CA GLU A 120 -4.08 12.81 3.03
C GLU A 120 -2.84 13.33 3.73
N GLU A 121 -2.53 12.88 4.94
CA GLU A 121 -1.33 13.31 5.64
C GLU A 121 -0.04 12.97 4.89
N ALA A 122 -0.09 11.98 4.01
CA ALA A 122 1.09 11.61 3.21
C ALA A 122 1.51 12.74 2.27
N ARG A 123 0.58 13.60 1.88
CA ARG A 123 0.91 14.71 0.98
C ARG A 123 1.98 15.62 1.55
N GLU A 124 2.03 15.76 2.87
CA GLU A 124 2.95 16.64 3.56
C GLU A 124 4.31 15.99 3.85
N ARG A 125 4.50 14.73 3.48
CA ARG A 125 5.74 14.02 3.74
C ARG A 125 6.64 14.04 2.52
N GLU A 126 7.96 14.15 2.75
CA GLU A 126 8.92 14.01 1.66
C GLU A 126 8.98 12.57 1.18
N SER A 127 8.81 11.62 2.11
CA SER A 127 8.82 10.21 1.78
C SER A 127 7.90 9.44 2.69
N PHE A 128 7.46 8.28 2.24
CA PHE A 128 6.78 7.31 3.08
C PHE A 128 7.24 5.91 2.66
N ILE A 129 6.82 4.91 3.41
CA ILE A 129 7.30 3.55 3.23
C ILE A 129 6.13 2.65 2.87
N ILE A 130 6.27 1.87 1.79
CA ILE A 130 5.24 0.94 1.34
C ILE A 130 5.89 -0.40 1.04
N SER A 131 5.07 -1.45 0.87
CA SER A 131 5.60 -2.76 0.51
C SER A 131 6.24 -2.73 -0.87
N ALA A 132 7.34 -3.45 -1.01
CA ALA A 132 8.03 -3.60 -2.29
C ALA A 132 7.38 -4.66 -3.19
N GLY A 133 6.35 -5.36 -2.68
CA GLY A 133 5.70 -6.42 -3.45
C GLY A 133 6.10 -7.82 -3.02
N ARG A 134 6.79 -7.94 -1.90
CA ARG A 134 7.08 -9.23 -1.27
C ARG A 134 7.28 -9.03 0.23
N ARG A 135 7.08 -10.09 1.00
CA ARG A 135 7.42 -10.04 2.41
C ARG A 135 8.93 -9.85 2.53
N GLY A 136 9.34 -9.05 3.50
CA GLY A 136 10.76 -8.83 3.77
C GLY A 136 11.37 -7.65 3.06
N ALA A 137 10.59 -6.91 2.25
CA ALA A 137 11.11 -5.74 1.54
C ALA A 137 10.12 -4.59 1.52
N GLN A 138 10.62 -3.40 1.77
CA GLN A 138 9.83 -2.16 1.76
C GLN A 138 10.51 -1.14 0.87
N LEU A 139 9.76 -0.19 0.37
CA LEU A 139 10.26 0.89 -0.47
C LEU A 139 10.02 2.23 0.21
N VAL A 140 11.04 3.08 0.19
CA VAL A 140 10.94 4.45 0.68
C VAL A 140 10.93 5.35 -0.55
N LEU A 141 9.88 6.13 -0.73
CA LEU A 141 9.74 6.97 -1.92
C LEU A 141 8.79 8.13 -1.67
N SER A 142 8.72 9.06 -2.63
CA SER A 142 7.87 10.24 -2.54
C SER A 142 6.40 9.87 -2.69
N PRO A 143 5.55 10.24 -1.72
CA PRO A 143 4.11 10.00 -1.85
C PRO A 143 3.50 10.72 -3.04
N THR A 144 3.92 11.96 -3.30
CA THR A 144 3.33 12.73 -4.39
C THR A 144 3.70 12.15 -5.75
N GLU A 145 4.93 11.65 -5.91
CA GLU A 145 5.32 11.00 -7.16
C GLU A 145 4.56 9.70 -7.36
N LEU A 146 4.39 8.93 -6.28
CA LEU A 146 3.66 7.67 -6.37
C LEU A 146 2.20 7.90 -6.72
N VAL A 147 1.54 8.83 -6.03
CA VAL A 147 0.12 9.11 -6.27
C VAL A 147 -0.08 9.58 -7.71
N SER A 148 0.80 10.45 -8.19
CA SER A 148 0.73 10.92 -9.58
C SER A 148 0.88 9.76 -10.56
N PHE A 149 1.84 8.89 -10.31
CA PHE A 149 2.09 7.72 -11.18
C PHE A 149 0.89 6.78 -11.22
N LEU A 150 0.28 6.53 -10.06
CA LEU A 150 -0.87 5.63 -9.95
C LEU A 150 -2.18 6.30 -10.38
N ARG A 151 -2.14 7.60 -10.65
CA ARG A 151 -3.35 8.40 -10.93
C ARG A 151 -4.33 8.31 -9.76
N GLY A 152 -3.77 8.31 -8.55
CA GLY A 152 -4.56 8.23 -7.34
C GLY A 152 -4.91 9.60 -6.79
N GLU A 153 -5.48 9.61 -5.59
CA GLU A 153 -5.88 10.83 -4.92
C GLU A 153 -5.53 10.74 -3.44
N PHE A 154 -5.18 11.88 -2.87
CA PHE A 154 -5.06 12.00 -1.41
C PHE A 154 -6.44 12.27 -0.84
N ALA A 155 -6.81 11.59 0.23
CA ALA A 155 -8.12 11.77 0.85
C ALA A 155 -8.07 11.27 2.29
N ASP A 156 -9.06 11.66 3.08
CA ASP A 156 -9.17 11.19 4.45
C ASP A 156 -9.94 9.87 4.45
N CYS A 157 -9.23 8.78 4.79
CA CYS A 157 -9.76 7.42 4.73
C CYS A 157 -9.81 6.73 6.09
N ILE A 158 -9.33 7.37 7.15
CA ILE A 158 -9.15 6.70 8.45
C ILE A 158 -10.14 7.15 9.48
N GLN A 159 -10.33 6.31 10.48
CA GLN A 159 -11.12 6.66 11.66
C GLN A 159 -10.37 7.72 12.46
N LYS A 160 -11.11 8.71 12.94
CA LYS A 160 -10.55 9.77 13.77
C LYS A 160 -11.39 10.02 15.01
#